data_612fd55abcb7c7fb8481d470fa84210e
#
_entry.id   612fd55abcb7c7fb8481d470fa84210e
#
_cell.length_a   1.000
_cell.length_b   1.000
_cell.length_c   1.000
_cell.angle_alpha   90.00
_cell.angle_beta   90.00
_cell.angle_gamma   90.00
#
_symmetry.space_group_name_H-M   'P 1'
#
loop_
_entity.id
_entity.type
_entity.pdbx_description
1 polymer ?
#
loop_
_entity_poly.entity_id
_entity_poly.type
_entity_poly.pdbx_seq_one_letter_code
_entity_poly.pdbx_strand_id
1 'polypeptide(L)'
;MTGSTIATPHQINRPNLVAVGTIVWLSSELMFFAALFAMYFTTRAVQGPAIWLETTEVLNIPFAALNTTVLVLSSVTCQFGVFAAERFQAKRTGSLLNIKSWGMREWFSLTFLMGAFFIAGQIYEYAHLVMEGVTLSSDAYGSVFYMTTGFHGLHVTGGLIAFLIVMVRVSKARRFTHNQATTAIVVSYYWHFVDVVWIALFSAIYLIK
;
A
#
# COMPACT_ATOMS: atom_id res chain seq x y z
N MET A 1 32.77 -3.71 54.53
CA MET A 1 32.08 -2.82 53.55
C MET A 1 31.48 -3.71 52.46
N THR A 2 30.24 -4.10 52.60
CA THR A 2 29.50 -4.93 51.66
C THR A 2 28.86 -4.03 50.59
N GLY A 3 29.45 -4.01 49.40
CA GLY A 3 28.91 -3.28 48.27
C GLY A 3 27.59 -3.90 47.80
N SER A 4 26.47 -3.20 48.05
CA SER A 4 25.17 -3.50 47.47
C SER A 4 25.22 -3.23 45.98
N THR A 5 25.25 -4.27 45.13
CA THR A 5 25.01 -4.19 43.70
C THR A 5 23.53 -3.88 43.48
N ILE A 6 23.22 -2.60 43.19
CA ILE A 6 21.93 -2.19 42.75
C ILE A 6 21.70 -2.86 41.39
N ALA A 7 20.83 -3.89 41.35
CA ALA A 7 20.40 -4.49 40.11
C ALA A 7 19.68 -3.42 39.26
N THR A 8 20.24 -3.12 38.09
CA THR A 8 19.59 -2.25 37.11
C THR A 8 18.25 -2.87 36.74
N PRO A 9 17.14 -2.12 36.85
CA PRO A 9 15.83 -2.66 36.46
C PRO A 9 15.91 -3.11 35.01
N HIS A 10 15.55 -4.36 34.76
CA HIS A 10 15.40 -4.91 33.42
C HIS A 10 14.47 -3.98 32.64
N GLN A 11 14.99 -3.24 31.68
CA GLN A 11 14.16 -2.44 30.79
C GLN A 11 13.27 -3.42 30.02
N ILE A 12 11.99 -3.51 30.42
CA ILE A 12 10.98 -4.26 29.68
C ILE A 12 10.89 -3.58 28.31
N ASN A 13 11.32 -4.27 27.28
CA ASN A 13 11.27 -3.78 25.90
C ASN A 13 9.77 -3.71 25.50
N ARG A 14 9.12 -2.59 25.81
CA ARG A 14 7.70 -2.41 25.51
C ARG A 14 7.56 -2.09 24.03
N PRO A 15 6.72 -2.84 23.28
CA PRO A 15 6.46 -2.54 21.89
C PRO A 15 5.87 -1.13 21.76
N ASN A 16 6.17 -0.46 20.66
CA ASN A 16 5.64 0.87 20.39
C ASN A 16 4.10 0.79 20.25
N LEU A 17 3.37 1.46 21.14
CA LEU A 17 1.91 1.44 21.17
C LEU A 17 1.28 1.88 19.84
N VAL A 18 1.92 2.83 19.13
CA VAL A 18 1.44 3.30 17.83
C VAL A 18 1.55 2.19 16.78
N ALA A 19 2.67 1.46 16.75
CA ALA A 19 2.85 0.34 15.84
C ALA A 19 1.86 -0.80 16.13
N VAL A 20 1.66 -1.14 17.41
CA VAL A 20 0.67 -2.17 17.82
C VAL A 20 -0.75 -1.74 17.42
N GLY A 21 -1.13 -0.49 17.71
CA GLY A 21 -2.44 0.04 17.32
C GLY A 21 -2.66 0.02 15.81
N THR A 22 -1.62 0.31 15.03
CA THR A 22 -1.67 0.23 13.57
C THR A 22 -1.90 -1.20 13.09
N ILE A 23 -1.21 -2.19 13.66
CA ILE A 23 -1.38 -3.60 13.28
C ILE A 23 -2.81 -4.07 13.61
N VAL A 24 -3.36 -3.71 14.77
CA VAL A 24 -4.74 -4.03 15.16
C VAL A 24 -5.74 -3.39 14.18
N TRP A 25 -5.53 -2.13 13.83
CA TRP A 25 -6.36 -1.46 12.83
C TRP A 25 -6.27 -2.13 11.45
N LEU A 26 -5.06 -2.44 10.96
CA LEU A 26 -4.88 -3.14 9.68
C LEU A 26 -5.53 -4.53 9.68
N SER A 27 -5.62 -5.19 10.84
CA SER A 27 -6.34 -6.46 10.96
C SER A 27 -7.84 -6.28 10.69
N SER A 28 -8.44 -5.17 11.11
CA SER A 28 -9.85 -4.85 10.79
C SER A 28 -10.04 -4.56 9.29
N GLU A 29 -9.10 -3.85 8.66
CA GLU A 29 -9.12 -3.61 7.22
C GLU A 29 -8.97 -4.90 6.41
N LEU A 30 -8.18 -5.86 6.91
CA LEU A 30 -8.08 -7.19 6.30
C LEU A 30 -9.44 -7.90 6.29
N MET A 31 -10.22 -7.81 7.37
CA MET A 31 -11.57 -8.38 7.43
C MET A 31 -12.52 -7.70 6.44
N PHE A 32 -12.40 -6.38 6.26
CA PHE A 32 -13.16 -5.64 5.25
C PHE A 32 -12.87 -6.15 3.83
N PHE A 33 -11.59 -6.30 3.46
CA PHE A 33 -11.22 -6.84 2.16
C PHE A 33 -11.61 -8.31 2.01
N ALA A 34 -11.53 -9.11 3.07
CA ALA A 34 -12.01 -10.51 3.05
C ALA A 34 -13.50 -10.59 2.70
N ALA A 35 -14.33 -9.67 3.19
CA ALA A 35 -15.74 -9.58 2.81
C ALA A 35 -15.93 -9.21 1.32
N LEU A 36 -15.11 -8.31 0.78
CA LEU A 36 -15.13 -7.98 -0.65
C LEU A 36 -14.71 -9.18 -1.52
N PHE A 37 -13.70 -9.94 -1.11
CA PHE A 37 -13.33 -11.20 -1.77
C PHE A 37 -14.46 -12.24 -1.71
N ALA A 38 -15.10 -12.38 -0.56
CA ALA A 38 -16.23 -13.29 -0.42
C ALA A 38 -17.37 -12.89 -1.36
N MET A 39 -17.70 -11.61 -1.44
CA MET A 39 -18.68 -11.08 -2.38
C MET A 39 -18.30 -11.40 -3.84
N TYR A 40 -17.03 -11.17 -4.23
CA TYR A 40 -16.54 -11.45 -5.57
C TYR A 40 -16.69 -12.93 -5.95
N PHE A 41 -16.18 -13.85 -5.12
CA PHE A 41 -16.23 -15.29 -5.40
C PHE A 41 -17.65 -15.86 -5.33
N THR A 42 -18.51 -15.35 -4.45
CA THR A 42 -19.91 -15.77 -4.37
C THR A 42 -20.65 -15.36 -5.64
N THR A 43 -20.48 -14.11 -6.12
CA THR A 43 -21.09 -13.63 -7.36
C THR A 43 -20.62 -14.45 -8.56
N ARG A 44 -19.32 -14.74 -8.63
CA ARG A 44 -18.72 -15.60 -9.68
C ARG A 44 -19.36 -17.00 -9.67
N ALA A 45 -19.52 -17.60 -8.51
CA ALA A 45 -20.10 -18.94 -8.36
C ALA A 45 -21.59 -18.97 -8.79
N VAL A 46 -22.33 -17.91 -8.50
CA VAL A 46 -23.76 -17.79 -8.85
C VAL A 46 -23.97 -17.57 -10.36
N GLN A 47 -23.13 -16.73 -10.98
CA GLN A 47 -23.25 -16.45 -12.43
C GLN A 47 -22.77 -17.61 -13.32
N GLY A 48 -21.86 -18.40 -12.80
CA GLY A 48 -21.26 -19.53 -13.54
C GLY A 48 -20.10 -19.12 -14.45
N PRO A 49 -19.26 -20.10 -14.87
CA PRO A 49 -17.99 -19.83 -15.53
C PRO A 49 -18.14 -19.24 -16.94
N ALA A 50 -19.18 -19.57 -17.68
CA ALA A 50 -19.34 -19.12 -19.06
C ALA A 50 -19.56 -17.60 -19.16
N ILE A 51 -20.51 -17.07 -18.37
CA ILE A 51 -20.81 -15.62 -18.32
C ILE A 51 -19.61 -14.86 -17.74
N TRP A 52 -18.95 -15.44 -16.73
CA TRP A 52 -17.82 -14.81 -16.09
C TRP A 52 -16.60 -14.66 -17.01
N LEU A 53 -16.30 -15.68 -17.83
CA LEU A 53 -15.23 -15.62 -18.82
C LEU A 53 -15.48 -14.56 -19.90
N GLU A 54 -16.71 -14.48 -20.43
CA GLU A 54 -17.08 -13.49 -21.43
C GLU A 54 -16.85 -12.05 -20.92
N THR A 55 -17.29 -11.76 -19.68
CA THR A 55 -17.13 -10.42 -19.09
C THR A 55 -15.68 -10.08 -18.74
N THR A 56 -14.81 -11.06 -18.51
CA THR A 56 -13.39 -10.84 -18.20
C THR A 56 -12.49 -10.70 -19.44
N GLU A 57 -12.98 -10.97 -20.64
CA GLU A 57 -12.19 -10.83 -21.89
C GLU A 57 -11.81 -9.38 -22.21
N VAL A 58 -12.59 -8.41 -21.72
CA VAL A 58 -12.34 -6.98 -21.90
C VAL A 58 -11.12 -6.47 -21.10
N LEU A 59 -10.67 -7.23 -20.10
CA LEU A 59 -9.55 -6.82 -19.25
C LEU A 59 -8.21 -6.86 -19.96
N ASN A 60 -7.47 -5.75 -19.92
CA ASN A 60 -6.12 -5.65 -20.47
C ASN A 60 -5.08 -6.18 -19.48
N ILE A 61 -4.85 -7.51 -19.47
CA ILE A 61 -3.93 -8.17 -18.55
C ILE A 61 -2.49 -7.65 -18.65
N PRO A 62 -1.88 -7.43 -19.83
CA PRO A 62 -0.52 -6.88 -19.92
C PRO A 62 -0.39 -5.49 -19.25
N PHE A 63 -1.35 -4.62 -19.46
CA PHE A 63 -1.37 -3.29 -18.84
C PHE A 63 -1.53 -3.38 -17.31
N ALA A 64 -2.48 -4.17 -16.83
CA ALA A 64 -2.70 -4.39 -15.40
C ALA A 64 -1.47 -5.03 -14.73
N ALA A 65 -0.79 -5.97 -15.40
CA ALA A 65 0.45 -6.60 -14.90
C ALA A 65 1.61 -5.59 -14.80
N LEU A 66 1.77 -4.69 -15.79
CA LEU A 66 2.75 -3.62 -15.74
C LEU A 66 2.47 -2.68 -14.56
N ASN A 67 1.23 -2.24 -14.42
CA ASN A 67 0.79 -1.35 -13.36
C ASN A 67 0.99 -1.98 -11.97
N THR A 68 0.66 -3.27 -11.83
CA THR A 68 0.91 -4.07 -10.62
C THR A 68 2.40 -4.17 -10.31
N THR A 69 3.25 -4.39 -11.32
CA THR A 69 4.71 -4.47 -11.14
C THR A 69 5.27 -3.18 -10.58
N VAL A 70 4.82 -2.02 -11.09
CA VAL A 70 5.22 -0.72 -10.56
C VAL A 70 4.81 -0.56 -9.09
N LEU A 71 3.58 -0.95 -8.73
CA LEU A 71 3.10 -0.88 -7.35
C LEU A 71 3.93 -1.79 -6.42
N VAL A 72 4.19 -3.04 -6.80
CA VAL A 72 5.00 -3.98 -6.00
C VAL A 72 6.44 -3.48 -5.83
N LEU A 73 7.04 -2.91 -6.88
CA LEU A 73 8.37 -2.29 -6.78
C LEU A 73 8.36 -1.08 -5.84
N SER A 74 7.24 -0.38 -5.71
CA SER A 74 7.09 0.73 -4.76
C SER A 74 7.23 0.28 -3.30
N SER A 75 6.87 -0.96 -2.96
CA SER A 75 7.12 -1.55 -1.64
C SER A 75 8.62 -1.63 -1.32
N VAL A 76 9.44 -1.98 -2.29
CA VAL A 76 10.90 -2.03 -2.12
C VAL A 76 11.45 -0.62 -1.85
N THR A 77 11.01 0.37 -2.62
CA THR A 77 11.44 1.77 -2.40
C THR A 77 10.95 2.31 -1.06
N CYS A 78 9.74 1.95 -0.65
CA CYS A 78 9.20 2.28 0.68
C CYS A 78 10.09 1.71 1.79
N GLN A 79 10.49 0.45 1.69
CA GLN A 79 11.35 -0.21 2.67
C GLN A 79 12.74 0.45 2.77
N PHE A 80 13.34 0.86 1.65
CA PHE A 80 14.59 1.64 1.68
C PHE A 80 14.39 3.00 2.37
N GLY A 81 13.22 3.62 2.21
CA GLY A 81 12.85 4.83 2.94
C GLY A 81 12.78 4.62 4.45
N VAL A 82 12.26 3.48 4.91
CA VAL A 82 12.24 3.09 6.33
C VAL A 82 13.67 2.90 6.86
N PHE A 83 14.53 2.16 6.14
CA PHE A 83 15.92 1.98 6.55
C PHE A 83 16.68 3.31 6.65
N ALA A 84 16.38 4.28 5.77
CA ALA A 84 16.96 5.61 5.89
C ALA A 84 16.40 6.37 7.10
N ALA A 85 15.11 6.21 7.43
CA ALA A 85 14.47 6.81 8.59
C ALA A 85 15.05 6.25 9.91
N GLU A 86 15.30 4.95 10.00
CA GLU A 86 15.91 4.28 11.16
C GLU A 86 17.34 4.75 11.39
N ARG A 87 18.08 5.09 10.33
CA ARG A 87 19.42 5.71 10.40
C ARG A 87 19.37 7.22 10.67
N PHE A 88 18.20 7.79 10.94
CA PHE A 88 17.98 9.22 11.12
C PHE A 88 18.42 10.08 9.92
N GLN A 89 18.43 9.51 8.74
CA GLN A 89 18.80 10.17 7.48
C GLN A 89 17.56 10.71 6.78
N ALA A 90 17.13 11.92 7.16
CA ALA A 90 15.93 12.54 6.61
C ALA A 90 16.07 12.96 5.14
N LYS A 91 17.28 13.43 4.75
CA LYS A 91 17.60 13.95 3.42
C LYS A 91 18.86 13.29 2.89
N ARG A 92 19.04 13.33 1.57
CA ARG A 92 20.27 12.86 0.93
C ARG A 92 21.51 13.61 1.44
N THR A 93 22.63 12.90 1.48
CA THR A 93 23.94 13.45 1.86
C THR A 93 24.87 13.69 0.67
N GLY A 94 24.46 13.29 -0.56
CA GLY A 94 25.26 13.36 -1.77
C GLY A 94 24.47 13.71 -3.03
N SER A 95 25.02 13.36 -4.21
CA SER A 95 24.39 13.58 -5.52
C SER A 95 23.12 12.74 -5.70
N LEU A 96 22.18 13.21 -6.53
CA LEU A 96 20.95 12.46 -6.92
C LEU A 96 21.26 11.11 -7.56
N LEU A 97 22.37 11.01 -8.30
CA LEU A 97 22.78 9.77 -8.99
C LEU A 97 23.33 8.71 -8.02
N ASN A 98 23.71 9.10 -6.81
CA ASN A 98 24.22 8.16 -5.82
C ASN A 98 23.07 7.67 -4.91
N ILE A 99 22.42 6.58 -5.32
CA ILE A 99 21.27 5.97 -4.63
C ILE A 99 21.61 5.62 -3.15
N LYS A 100 22.88 5.27 -2.85
CA LYS A 100 23.30 4.95 -1.48
C LYS A 100 23.29 6.17 -0.54
N SER A 101 23.29 7.38 -1.09
CA SER A 101 23.24 8.62 -0.31
C SER A 101 21.82 9.16 -0.11
N TRP A 102 20.81 8.47 -0.64
CA TRP A 102 19.41 8.89 -0.54
C TRP A 102 18.91 8.76 0.90
N GLY A 103 18.17 9.78 1.34
CA GLY A 103 17.49 9.78 2.62
C GLY A 103 16.03 9.31 2.49
N MET A 104 15.32 9.31 3.62
CA MET A 104 13.92 8.92 3.70
C MET A 104 13.03 9.70 2.70
N ARG A 105 13.26 11.01 2.54
CA ARG A 105 12.43 11.85 1.66
C ARG A 105 12.52 11.45 0.20
N GLU A 106 13.70 11.19 -0.30
CA GLU A 106 13.93 10.80 -1.69
C GLU A 106 13.26 9.46 -1.97
N TRP A 107 13.42 8.48 -1.10
CA TRP A 107 12.78 7.18 -1.22
C TRP A 107 11.26 7.26 -1.15
N PHE A 108 10.71 8.00 -0.18
CA PHE A 108 9.26 8.18 -0.07
C PHE A 108 8.67 9.00 -1.22
N SER A 109 9.42 9.95 -1.77
CA SER A 109 9.00 10.66 -2.99
C SER A 109 8.93 9.72 -4.20
N LEU A 110 9.88 8.79 -4.34
CA LEU A 110 9.84 7.79 -5.39
C LEU A 110 8.66 6.83 -5.21
N THR A 111 8.45 6.33 -3.99
CA THR A 111 7.29 5.49 -3.65
C THR A 111 5.98 6.19 -3.97
N PHE A 112 5.86 7.48 -3.60
CA PHE A 112 4.70 8.30 -3.90
C PHE A 112 4.44 8.42 -5.41
N LEU A 113 5.49 8.69 -6.21
CA LEU A 113 5.35 8.79 -7.67
C LEU A 113 4.93 7.47 -8.30
N MET A 114 5.46 6.34 -7.84
CA MET A 114 5.08 5.01 -8.31
C MET A 114 3.63 4.67 -7.94
N GLY A 115 3.21 4.98 -6.71
CA GLY A 115 1.81 4.82 -6.29
C GLY A 115 0.84 5.74 -7.02
N ALA A 116 1.24 6.98 -7.31
CA ALA A 116 0.45 7.91 -8.11
C ALA A 116 0.31 7.43 -9.58
N PHE A 117 1.38 6.85 -10.14
CA PHE A 117 1.34 6.20 -11.46
C PHE A 117 0.34 5.04 -11.46
N PHE A 118 0.35 4.21 -10.42
CA PHE A 118 -0.61 3.12 -10.28
C PHE A 118 -2.06 3.63 -10.28
N ILE A 119 -2.38 4.66 -9.49
CA ILE A 119 -3.73 5.25 -9.46
C ILE A 119 -4.11 5.84 -10.82
N ALA A 120 -3.20 6.53 -11.50
CA ALA A 120 -3.44 7.05 -12.85
C ALA A 120 -3.75 5.91 -13.84
N GLY A 121 -3.00 4.79 -13.76
CA GLY A 121 -3.26 3.59 -14.56
C GLY A 121 -4.62 2.97 -14.26
N GLN A 122 -5.03 2.92 -13.00
CA GLN A 122 -6.34 2.40 -12.59
C GLN A 122 -7.49 3.28 -13.10
N ILE A 123 -7.33 4.61 -13.06
CA ILE A 123 -8.30 5.54 -13.62
C ILE A 123 -8.40 5.36 -15.14
N TYR A 124 -7.27 5.17 -15.83
CA TYR A 124 -7.25 4.91 -17.26
C TYR A 124 -7.98 3.61 -17.61
N GLU A 125 -7.75 2.53 -16.85
CA GLU A 125 -8.43 1.26 -17.03
C GLU A 125 -9.94 1.39 -16.82
N TYR A 126 -10.37 2.12 -15.78
CA TYR A 126 -11.79 2.39 -15.55
C TYR A 126 -12.42 3.18 -16.70
N ALA A 127 -11.73 4.20 -17.22
CA ALA A 127 -12.23 4.97 -18.36
C ALA A 127 -12.39 4.08 -19.61
N HIS A 128 -11.45 3.16 -19.85
CA HIS A 128 -11.55 2.20 -20.96
C HIS A 128 -12.72 1.24 -20.78
N LEU A 129 -12.90 0.65 -19.61
CA LEU A 129 -14.00 -0.27 -19.31
C LEU A 129 -15.38 0.40 -19.47
N VAL A 130 -15.50 1.66 -19.05
CA VAL A 130 -16.74 2.45 -19.24
C VAL A 130 -17.04 2.65 -20.72
N MET A 131 -16.03 2.88 -21.58
CA MET A 131 -16.21 2.99 -23.03
C MET A 131 -16.63 1.66 -23.68
N GLU A 132 -16.19 0.52 -23.12
CA GLU A 132 -16.62 -0.83 -23.53
C GLU A 132 -17.99 -1.23 -22.96
N GLY A 133 -18.66 -0.31 -22.22
CA GLY A 133 -19.98 -0.54 -21.65
C GLY A 133 -19.99 -1.25 -20.28
N VAL A 134 -18.82 -1.61 -19.74
CA VAL A 134 -18.72 -2.18 -18.40
C VAL A 134 -18.72 -1.05 -17.37
N THR A 135 -19.80 -0.93 -16.63
CA THR A 135 -20.02 0.09 -15.59
C THR A 135 -20.34 -0.56 -14.25
N LEU A 136 -20.39 0.25 -13.19
CA LEU A 136 -20.81 -0.23 -11.87
C LEU A 136 -22.21 -0.88 -11.86
N SER A 137 -23.07 -0.49 -12.79
CA SER A 137 -24.47 -0.92 -12.87
C SER A 137 -24.78 -1.76 -14.12
N SER A 138 -23.78 -2.12 -14.95
CA SER A 138 -24.01 -2.91 -16.17
C SER A 138 -24.48 -4.32 -15.85
N ASP A 139 -23.78 -4.98 -14.93
CA ASP A 139 -24.00 -6.36 -14.53
C ASP A 139 -23.43 -6.63 -13.13
N ALA A 140 -23.56 -7.87 -12.66
CA ALA A 140 -23.06 -8.26 -11.35
C ALA A 140 -21.52 -8.30 -11.34
N TYR A 141 -20.85 -8.61 -12.46
CA TYR A 141 -19.39 -8.56 -12.56
C TYR A 141 -18.89 -7.12 -12.41
N GLY A 142 -19.42 -6.17 -13.20
CA GLY A 142 -19.07 -4.76 -13.10
C GLY A 142 -19.24 -4.23 -11.69
N SER A 143 -20.35 -4.55 -11.02
CA SER A 143 -20.59 -4.13 -9.63
C SER A 143 -19.50 -4.62 -8.69
N VAL A 144 -19.17 -5.93 -8.67
CA VAL A 144 -18.16 -6.47 -7.74
C VAL A 144 -16.74 -6.06 -8.11
N PHE A 145 -16.44 -5.91 -9.40
CA PHE A 145 -15.16 -5.42 -9.89
C PHE A 145 -14.86 -4.00 -9.40
N TYR A 146 -15.78 -3.05 -9.70
CA TYR A 146 -15.59 -1.65 -9.32
C TYR A 146 -15.64 -1.44 -7.81
N MET A 147 -16.47 -2.17 -7.07
CA MET A 147 -16.46 -2.09 -5.61
C MET A 147 -15.13 -2.57 -5.04
N THR A 148 -14.67 -3.73 -5.45
CA THR A 148 -13.48 -4.35 -4.87
C THR A 148 -12.20 -3.58 -5.22
N THR A 149 -12.01 -3.26 -6.50
CA THR A 149 -10.82 -2.51 -6.96
C THR A 149 -10.92 -1.02 -6.60
N GLY A 150 -12.11 -0.45 -6.55
CA GLY A 150 -12.34 0.95 -6.16
C GLY A 150 -12.04 1.21 -4.69
N PHE A 151 -12.52 0.36 -3.78
CA PHE A 151 -12.14 0.47 -2.36
C PHE A 151 -10.64 0.29 -2.16
N HIS A 152 -10.00 -0.63 -2.91
CA HIS A 152 -8.55 -0.72 -2.90
C HIS A 152 -7.90 0.59 -3.38
N GLY A 153 -8.34 1.17 -4.48
CA GLY A 153 -7.84 2.45 -4.99
C GLY A 153 -8.00 3.60 -3.98
N LEU A 154 -9.09 3.62 -3.21
CA LEU A 154 -9.26 4.57 -2.10
C LEU A 154 -8.21 4.37 -1.00
N HIS A 155 -7.88 3.12 -0.64
CA HIS A 155 -6.82 2.80 0.33
C HIS A 155 -5.44 3.22 -0.19
N VAL A 156 -5.11 2.95 -1.45
CA VAL A 156 -3.86 3.44 -2.08
C VAL A 156 -3.79 4.97 -2.00
N THR A 157 -4.88 5.66 -2.34
CA THR A 157 -4.96 7.13 -2.27
C THR A 157 -4.76 7.63 -0.83
N GLY A 158 -5.35 6.95 0.16
CA GLY A 158 -5.12 7.23 1.59
C GLY A 158 -3.65 7.10 1.98
N GLY A 159 -2.97 6.06 1.48
CA GLY A 159 -1.53 5.86 1.65
C GLY A 159 -0.70 6.99 1.03
N LEU A 160 -1.04 7.42 -0.18
CA LEU A 160 -0.38 8.56 -0.83
C LEU A 160 -0.54 9.85 -0.03
N ILE A 161 -1.72 10.12 0.52
CA ILE A 161 -1.95 11.27 1.41
C ILE A 161 -1.09 11.15 2.67
N ALA A 162 -0.99 9.95 3.27
CA ALA A 162 -0.13 9.71 4.42
C ALA A 162 1.34 9.97 4.12
N PHE A 163 1.86 9.53 2.97
CA PHE A 163 3.22 9.87 2.52
C PHE A 163 3.44 11.38 2.40
N LEU A 164 2.50 12.11 1.79
CA LEU A 164 2.58 13.57 1.69
C LEU A 164 2.65 14.24 3.06
N ILE A 165 1.80 13.82 4.00
CA ILE A 165 1.79 14.35 5.37
C ILE A 165 3.15 14.12 6.04
N VAL A 166 3.71 12.90 5.95
CA VAL A 166 5.01 12.57 6.53
C VAL A 166 6.12 13.41 5.89
N MET A 167 6.16 13.50 4.55
CA MET A 167 7.16 14.29 3.84
C MET A 167 7.11 15.78 4.19
N VAL A 168 5.90 16.35 4.30
CA VAL A 168 5.71 17.76 4.71
C VAL A 168 6.15 17.97 6.16
N ARG A 169 5.78 17.08 7.09
CA ARG A 169 6.19 17.16 8.50
C ARG A 169 7.70 17.10 8.65
N VAL A 170 8.36 16.17 7.96
CA VAL A 170 9.82 16.04 7.98
C VAL A 170 10.51 17.22 7.32
N SER A 171 9.91 17.81 6.28
CA SER A 171 10.45 19.00 5.60
C SER A 171 10.46 20.23 6.49
N LYS A 172 9.42 20.41 7.32
CA LYS A 172 9.27 21.54 8.24
C LYS A 172 10.00 21.33 9.56
N ALA A 173 10.40 20.11 9.90
CA ALA A 173 11.08 19.81 11.14
C ALA A 173 12.52 20.34 11.13
N ARG A 174 12.93 21.04 12.19
CA ARG A 174 14.31 21.48 12.38
C ARG A 174 15.28 20.33 12.68
N ARG A 175 14.80 19.26 13.30
CA ARG A 175 15.55 18.04 13.60
C ARG A 175 14.69 16.83 13.32
N PHE A 176 15.29 15.77 12.76
CA PHE A 176 14.62 14.48 12.57
C PHE A 176 14.66 13.72 13.91
N THR A 177 13.52 13.36 14.43
CA THR A 177 13.35 12.76 15.76
C THR A 177 12.85 11.33 15.66
N HIS A 178 12.95 10.59 16.77
CA HIS A 178 12.41 9.22 16.88
C HIS A 178 10.91 9.15 16.51
N ASN A 179 10.11 10.14 16.87
CA ASN A 179 8.68 10.18 16.53
C ASN A 179 8.44 10.24 15.01
N GLN A 180 9.31 10.92 14.26
CA GLN A 180 9.23 10.99 12.81
C GLN A 180 9.64 9.67 12.16
N ALA A 181 10.67 9.00 12.68
CA ALA A 181 11.04 7.65 12.25
C ALA A 181 9.91 6.65 12.51
N THR A 182 9.30 6.67 13.70
CA THR A 182 8.13 5.85 14.02
C THR A 182 6.96 6.10 13.07
N THR A 183 6.68 7.37 12.74
CA THR A 183 5.60 7.70 11.78
C THR A 183 5.90 7.12 10.39
N ALA A 184 7.16 7.18 9.95
CA ALA A 184 7.57 6.58 8.67
C ALA A 184 7.37 5.05 8.66
N ILE A 185 7.73 4.38 9.74
CA ILE A 185 7.53 2.93 9.91
C ILE A 185 6.03 2.57 9.86
N VAL A 186 5.19 3.32 10.57
CA VAL A 186 3.73 3.09 10.60
C VAL A 186 3.10 3.25 9.20
N VAL A 187 3.49 4.28 8.45
CA VAL A 187 3.01 4.49 7.09
C VAL A 187 3.49 3.37 6.16
N SER A 188 4.70 2.83 6.36
CA SER A 188 5.18 1.70 5.58
C SER A 188 4.37 0.42 5.85
N TYR A 189 3.95 0.14 7.09
CA TYR A 189 3.07 -0.99 7.40
C TYR A 189 1.75 -0.89 6.64
N TYR A 190 1.16 0.29 6.61
CA TYR A 190 -0.04 0.52 5.83
C TYR A 190 0.20 0.30 4.33
N TRP A 191 1.29 0.81 3.77
CA TRP A 191 1.62 0.67 2.35
C TRP A 191 1.82 -0.79 1.95
N HIS A 192 2.60 -1.54 2.72
CA HIS A 192 2.80 -2.97 2.47
C HIS A 192 1.51 -3.78 2.58
N PHE A 193 0.63 -3.43 3.54
CA PHE A 193 -0.69 -4.04 3.64
C PHE A 193 -1.50 -3.82 2.36
N VAL A 194 -1.57 -2.60 1.87
CA VAL A 194 -2.27 -2.24 0.63
C VAL A 194 -1.71 -3.01 -0.57
N ASP A 195 -0.39 -3.12 -0.69
CA ASP A 195 0.26 -3.87 -1.77
C ASP A 195 -0.06 -5.37 -1.73
N VAL A 196 -0.05 -5.99 -0.54
CA VAL A 196 -0.41 -7.41 -0.37
C VAL A 196 -1.87 -7.66 -0.77
N VAL A 197 -2.77 -6.77 -0.36
CA VAL A 197 -4.18 -6.83 -0.77
C VAL A 197 -4.31 -6.74 -2.28
N TRP A 198 -3.54 -5.84 -2.93
CA TRP A 198 -3.56 -5.73 -4.40
C TRP A 198 -3.08 -6.98 -5.11
N ILE A 199 -2.00 -7.60 -4.65
CA ILE A 199 -1.50 -8.85 -5.22
C ILE A 199 -2.59 -9.93 -5.18
N ALA A 200 -3.32 -10.04 -4.06
CA ALA A 200 -4.44 -10.97 -3.94
C ALA A 200 -5.59 -10.61 -4.89
N LEU A 201 -5.96 -9.31 -5.01
CA LEU A 201 -6.98 -8.82 -5.94
C LEU A 201 -6.59 -9.07 -7.39
N PHE A 202 -5.38 -8.71 -7.77
CA PHE A 202 -4.87 -8.96 -9.11
C PHE A 202 -4.92 -10.46 -9.46
N SER A 203 -4.50 -11.31 -8.54
CA SER A 203 -4.55 -12.76 -8.72
C SER A 203 -5.99 -13.26 -8.91
N ALA A 204 -6.93 -12.80 -8.07
CA ALA A 204 -8.33 -13.24 -8.13
C ALA A 204 -9.06 -12.76 -9.38
N ILE A 205 -8.79 -11.52 -9.82
CA ILE A 205 -9.54 -10.86 -10.91
C ILE A 205 -8.93 -11.15 -12.28
N TYR A 206 -7.60 -11.09 -12.41
CA TYR A 206 -6.91 -11.15 -13.70
C TYR A 206 -6.29 -12.53 -14.02
N LEU A 207 -5.94 -13.34 -12.99
CA LEU A 207 -5.27 -14.63 -13.20
C LEU A 207 -6.20 -15.84 -13.01
N ILE A 208 -7.10 -15.79 -12.00
CA ILE A 208 -8.05 -16.87 -11.70
C ILE A 208 -9.37 -16.58 -12.44
N LYS A 209 -9.35 -16.71 -13.75
CA LYS A 209 -10.55 -16.50 -14.60
C LYS A 209 -11.59 -17.59 -14.45
#